data_ebd5f1b67ec12ba36ff4b78f91eaf282
#
_entry.id   ebd5f1b67ec12ba36ff4b78f91eaf282
#
_cell.length_a   1.000
_cell.length_b   1.000
_cell.length_c   1.000
_cell.angle_alpha   90.00
_cell.angle_beta   90.00
_cell.angle_gamma   90.00
#
_symmetry.space_group_name_H-M   'P 1'
#
loop_
_entity.id
_entity.type
_entity.pdbx_description
1 polymer ?
#
loop_
_entity_poly.entity_id
_entity_poly.type
_entity_poly.pdbx_seq_one_letter_code
_entity_poly.pdbx_strand_id
1 'polypeptide(L)'
;MDNLSRRSFLAVSATITAGFAVSACTTAGSPGSDGMAFRRTTPEFPPYATMYGPVSDNGFNIPAVPYTKIPERFLRQVVRDPTGEPKDTLVVDTQGHFLYLVLGNGYAIRYGVGLGRAGFEWSGRAEIGAKREWPKWFPPDEMVDREPKLEKYRVSYDKENDVYNGGMEPGIMNPLGARALYLYEGRKDTLYRLHGSPEWNSIGKSVSSGCVRLMNQDILDLYDRVPLHTPVLVR
;
A
#
# COMPACT_ATOMS: atom_id res chain seq x y z
N MET A 1 -11.33 -68.67 -19.93
CA MET A 1 -11.06 -69.80 -19.04
C MET A 1 -11.12 -69.22 -17.68
N ASP A 2 -12.31 -69.28 -17.14
CA ASP A 2 -12.83 -70.16 -16.08
C ASP A 2 -12.40 -69.67 -14.71
N ASN A 3 -13.23 -69.41 -13.83
CA ASN A 3 -14.57 -69.73 -13.36
C ASN A 3 -14.58 -69.52 -11.84
N LEU A 4 -15.57 -68.79 -11.34
CA LEU A 4 -16.54 -69.10 -10.32
C LEU A 4 -16.09 -69.87 -9.02
N SER A 5 -16.49 -69.40 -7.85
CA SER A 5 -17.67 -69.95 -7.12
C SER A 5 -17.70 -69.39 -5.68
N ARG A 6 -18.67 -68.71 -5.23
CA ARG A 6 -19.89 -68.98 -4.48
C ARG A 6 -19.79 -69.96 -3.30
N ARG A 7 -20.34 -69.51 -2.19
CA ARG A 7 -21.24 -70.16 -1.15
C ARG A 7 -20.70 -69.96 0.25
N SER A 8 -21.35 -69.27 1.12
CA SER A 8 -22.61 -69.42 1.85
C SER A 8 -22.48 -70.21 3.15
N PHE A 9 -23.29 -69.80 4.15
CA PHE A 9 -23.79 -70.42 5.40
C PHE A 9 -22.94 -70.14 6.66
N LEU A 10 -23.47 -69.88 7.85
CA LEU A 10 -24.78 -70.00 8.49
C LEU A 10 -24.87 -69.05 9.69
N ALA A 11 -26.09 -68.72 10.05
CA ALA A 11 -26.49 -68.00 11.25
C ALA A 11 -26.40 -68.89 12.51
N VAL A 12 -26.09 -68.29 13.62
CA VAL A 12 -26.51 -68.80 14.96
C VAL A 12 -27.01 -67.64 15.79
N SER A 13 -28.30 -67.70 16.09
CA SER A 13 -28.96 -66.82 17.06
C SER A 13 -28.69 -67.33 18.48
N ALA A 14 -28.36 -66.44 19.40
CA ALA A 14 -28.51 -66.68 20.79
C ALA A 14 -28.97 -65.42 21.52
N THR A 15 -30.19 -65.38 21.91
CA THR A 15 -30.86 -64.47 22.82
C THR A 15 -30.44 -64.73 24.26
N ILE A 16 -30.00 -63.74 25.02
CA ILE A 16 -30.05 -63.68 26.47
C ILE A 16 -30.15 -62.25 27.01
N THR A 17 -31.32 -61.95 27.55
CA THR A 17 -31.75 -61.11 28.69
C THR A 17 -30.94 -59.95 29.23
N ALA A 18 -31.62 -58.84 29.24
CA ALA A 18 -31.71 -57.67 30.14
C ALA A 18 -30.76 -57.55 31.32
N GLY A 19 -30.09 -56.45 31.39
CA GLY A 19 -29.47 -55.86 32.58
C GLY A 19 -29.38 -54.33 32.39
N PHE A 20 -30.30 -53.59 33.04
CA PHE A 20 -30.23 -52.12 33.12
C PHE A 20 -29.04 -51.76 34.03
N ALA A 21 -27.98 -51.22 33.46
CA ALA A 21 -26.96 -50.50 34.18
C ALA A 21 -26.97 -49.05 33.68
N VAL A 22 -27.40 -48.13 34.53
CA VAL A 22 -27.31 -46.70 34.35
C VAL A 22 -25.83 -46.35 34.50
N SER A 23 -25.11 -46.20 33.39
CA SER A 23 -23.77 -45.65 33.38
C SER A 23 -23.85 -44.15 33.04
N ALA A 24 -23.47 -43.37 34.04
CA ALA A 24 -23.24 -41.93 33.87
C ALA A 24 -22.20 -41.71 32.76
N CYS A 25 -22.60 -41.08 31.63
CA CYS A 25 -21.66 -40.61 30.64
C CYS A 25 -20.86 -39.47 31.19
N THR A 26 -19.68 -39.76 31.72
CA THR A 26 -18.61 -38.78 31.77
C THR A 26 -18.12 -38.56 30.34
N THR A 27 -18.52 -37.47 29.71
CA THR A 27 -17.92 -37.00 28.49
C THR A 27 -16.46 -36.63 28.79
N ALA A 28 -15.56 -37.57 28.52
CA ALA A 28 -14.14 -37.25 28.36
C ALA A 28 -14.05 -36.26 27.21
N GLY A 29 -13.85 -34.98 27.52
CA GLY A 29 -13.53 -33.99 26.57
C GLY A 29 -12.28 -34.41 25.79
N SER A 30 -12.40 -34.62 24.49
CA SER A 30 -11.26 -34.70 23.60
C SER A 30 -10.36 -33.50 23.87
N PRO A 31 -9.04 -33.65 23.99
CA PRO A 31 -8.14 -32.51 24.01
C PRO A 31 -8.36 -31.78 22.69
N GLY A 32 -9.01 -30.62 22.81
CA GLY A 32 -9.18 -29.72 21.69
C GLY A 32 -7.80 -29.52 21.09
N SER A 33 -7.67 -29.83 19.80
CA SER A 33 -6.59 -29.31 19.01
C SER A 33 -6.69 -27.78 19.13
N ASP A 34 -5.90 -27.21 20.05
CA ASP A 34 -5.57 -25.79 19.99
C ASP A 34 -4.84 -25.56 18.66
N GLY A 35 -5.63 -25.57 17.58
CA GLY A 35 -5.24 -24.94 16.36
C GLY A 35 -4.93 -23.51 16.74
N MET A 36 -3.64 -23.16 16.80
CA MET A 36 -3.20 -21.78 16.78
C MET A 36 -3.82 -21.16 15.53
N ALA A 37 -5.03 -20.65 15.69
CA ALA A 37 -5.60 -19.74 14.72
C ALA A 37 -4.63 -18.56 14.72
N PHE A 38 -3.76 -18.53 13.71
CA PHE A 38 -3.02 -17.33 13.38
C PHE A 38 -4.06 -16.23 13.24
N ARG A 39 -4.28 -15.47 14.30
CA ARG A 39 -5.01 -14.22 14.24
C ARG A 39 -4.24 -13.36 13.25
N ARG A 40 -4.68 -13.36 12.01
CA ARG A 40 -4.24 -12.43 10.99
C ARG A 40 -4.74 -11.06 11.43
N THR A 41 -3.97 -10.40 12.27
CA THR A 41 -4.30 -9.07 12.76
C THR A 41 -4.17 -8.10 11.59
N THR A 42 -5.29 -7.52 11.18
CA THR A 42 -5.26 -6.32 10.35
C THR A 42 -4.52 -5.23 11.14
N PRO A 43 -3.67 -4.42 10.51
CA PRO A 43 -3.06 -3.30 11.19
C PRO A 43 -4.14 -2.41 11.80
N GLU A 44 -3.97 -2.08 13.07
CA GLU A 44 -4.81 -1.09 13.74
C GLU A 44 -4.08 0.25 13.70
N PHE A 45 -4.76 1.28 13.24
CA PHE A 45 -4.22 2.62 13.19
C PHE A 45 -4.61 3.43 14.42
N PRO A 46 -3.74 4.35 14.88
CA PRO A 46 -4.10 5.30 15.91
C PRO A 46 -5.19 6.26 15.40
N PRO A 47 -5.84 7.02 16.28
CA PRO A 47 -6.83 8.03 15.89
C PRO A 47 -6.25 9.01 14.85
N TYR A 48 -7.08 9.52 13.96
CA TYR A 48 -6.67 10.46 12.90
C TYR A 48 -5.92 11.69 13.43
N ALA A 49 -6.31 12.20 14.62
CA ALA A 49 -5.60 13.31 15.24
C ALA A 49 -4.11 13.02 15.52
N THR A 50 -3.79 11.78 15.85
CA THR A 50 -2.40 11.32 16.02
C THR A 50 -1.74 11.04 14.67
N MET A 51 -2.44 10.34 13.79
CA MET A 51 -1.93 9.98 12.46
C MET A 51 -1.52 11.18 11.61
N TYR A 52 -2.33 12.24 11.68
CA TYR A 52 -2.16 13.46 10.89
C TYR A 52 -1.69 14.65 11.72
N GLY A 53 -1.21 14.38 12.93
CA GLY A 53 -0.54 15.36 13.77
C GLY A 53 0.78 15.86 13.17
N PRO A 54 1.42 16.85 13.82
CA PRO A 54 2.75 17.32 13.38
C PRO A 54 3.78 16.21 13.59
N VAL A 55 4.76 16.13 12.68
CA VAL A 55 5.84 15.12 12.72
C VAL A 55 7.18 15.81 12.53
N SER A 56 8.16 15.50 13.40
CA SER A 56 9.55 15.86 13.18
C SER A 56 10.29 14.70 12.54
N ASP A 57 10.93 14.93 11.40
CA ASP A 57 11.62 13.92 10.60
C ASP A 57 12.87 14.52 9.94
N ASN A 58 14.04 13.93 10.20
CA ASN A 58 15.33 14.36 9.64
C ASN A 58 15.60 15.88 9.73
N GLY A 59 15.23 16.52 10.85
CA GLY A 59 15.41 17.95 11.07
C GLY A 59 14.35 18.86 10.48
N PHE A 60 13.35 18.31 9.79
CA PHE A 60 12.19 19.04 9.27
C PHE A 60 10.97 18.85 10.16
N ASN A 61 10.21 19.92 10.37
CA ASN A 61 8.96 19.89 11.12
C ASN A 61 7.79 19.94 10.16
N ILE A 62 7.21 18.78 9.87
CA ILE A 62 6.03 18.61 9.04
C ILE A 62 4.80 19.09 9.84
N PRO A 63 4.03 20.07 9.37
CA PRO A 63 2.86 20.53 10.08
C PRO A 63 1.74 19.48 10.10
N ALA A 64 0.84 19.61 11.08
CA ALA A 64 -0.38 18.80 11.12
C ALA A 64 -1.23 19.03 9.86
N VAL A 65 -1.80 17.95 9.35
CA VAL A 65 -2.81 18.02 8.27
C VAL A 65 -4.18 18.36 8.88
N PRO A 66 -4.92 19.31 8.35
CA PRO A 66 -6.29 19.59 8.80
C PRO A 66 -7.25 18.50 8.27
N TYR A 67 -7.07 17.27 8.77
CA TYR A 67 -7.74 16.06 8.30
C TYR A 67 -9.27 16.16 8.33
N THR A 68 -9.84 16.97 9.23
CA THR A 68 -11.29 17.19 9.29
C THR A 68 -11.85 17.93 8.07
N LYS A 69 -10.98 18.54 7.24
CA LYS A 69 -11.35 19.19 5.97
C LYS A 69 -11.23 18.24 4.77
N ILE A 70 -10.75 17.03 5.00
CA ILE A 70 -10.57 16.00 3.96
C ILE A 70 -11.71 14.99 4.11
N PRO A 71 -12.41 14.61 3.03
CA PRO A 71 -13.40 13.54 3.12
C PRO A 71 -12.75 12.27 3.69
N GLU A 72 -13.38 11.66 4.70
CA GLU A 72 -12.83 10.56 5.47
C GLU A 72 -12.34 9.40 4.60
N ARG A 73 -13.02 9.15 3.47
CA ARG A 73 -12.62 8.12 2.51
C ARG A 73 -11.18 8.27 1.99
N PHE A 74 -10.60 9.47 2.00
CA PHE A 74 -9.23 9.75 1.57
C PHE A 74 -8.22 9.73 2.73
N LEU A 75 -8.66 9.55 3.95
CA LEU A 75 -7.76 9.31 5.07
C LEU A 75 -7.30 7.84 5.04
N ARG A 76 -6.10 7.57 5.56
CA ARG A 76 -5.53 6.22 5.60
C ARG A 76 -6.40 5.27 6.42
N GLN A 77 -6.77 4.13 5.84
CA GLN A 77 -7.65 3.13 6.44
C GLN A 77 -7.27 1.72 6.02
N VAL A 78 -7.57 0.74 6.87
CA VAL A 78 -7.63 -0.66 6.44
C VAL A 78 -9.02 -0.90 5.86
N VAL A 79 -9.06 -1.42 4.64
CA VAL A 79 -10.29 -1.72 3.91
C VAL A 79 -10.29 -3.15 3.39
N ARG A 80 -11.45 -3.70 2.99
CA ARG A 80 -11.47 -4.90 2.18
C ARG A 80 -10.71 -4.63 0.89
N ASP A 81 -9.83 -5.57 0.50
CA ASP A 81 -9.05 -5.41 -0.72
C ASP A 81 -9.95 -5.46 -1.97
N PRO A 82 -10.06 -4.36 -2.74
CA PRO A 82 -10.83 -4.34 -3.97
C PRO A 82 -9.98 -4.67 -5.20
N THR A 83 -8.68 -4.92 -5.03
CA THR A 83 -7.73 -4.95 -6.15
C THR A 83 -7.60 -6.32 -6.77
N GLY A 84 -7.66 -7.38 -5.97
CA GLY A 84 -7.43 -8.76 -6.39
C GLY A 84 -5.95 -9.08 -6.68
N GLU A 85 -5.04 -8.14 -6.40
CA GLU A 85 -3.61 -8.32 -6.64
C GLU A 85 -2.95 -9.12 -5.49
N PRO A 86 -1.80 -9.75 -5.75
CA PRO A 86 -1.04 -10.46 -4.72
C PRO A 86 -0.66 -9.57 -3.54
N LYS A 87 -0.44 -10.22 -2.39
CA LYS A 87 0.11 -9.55 -1.19
C LYS A 87 1.38 -8.75 -1.52
N ASP A 88 1.56 -7.65 -0.80
CA ASP A 88 2.70 -6.72 -0.94
C ASP A 88 2.77 -6.00 -2.30
N THR A 89 1.68 -6.00 -3.08
CA THR A 89 1.54 -5.18 -4.28
C THR A 89 0.96 -3.81 -3.93
N LEU A 90 1.51 -2.76 -4.54
CA LEU A 90 0.91 -1.44 -4.56
C LEU A 90 -0.01 -1.30 -5.77
N VAL A 91 -1.22 -0.80 -5.58
CA VAL A 91 -2.15 -0.54 -6.68
C VAL A 91 -2.61 0.92 -6.62
N VAL A 92 -2.31 1.67 -7.65
CA VAL A 92 -2.84 3.02 -7.85
C VAL A 92 -4.11 2.94 -8.67
N ASP A 93 -5.23 3.25 -8.05
CA ASP A 93 -6.53 3.44 -8.70
C ASP A 93 -6.69 4.91 -9.07
N THR A 94 -6.44 5.21 -10.34
CA THR A 94 -6.46 6.58 -10.84
C THR A 94 -7.87 7.15 -10.90
N GLN A 95 -8.89 6.33 -11.07
CA GLN A 95 -10.28 6.79 -11.12
C GLN A 95 -10.81 7.11 -9.72
N GLY A 96 -10.47 6.27 -8.74
CA GLY A 96 -10.90 6.45 -7.35
C GLY A 96 -10.07 7.45 -6.56
N HIS A 97 -8.90 7.85 -7.04
CA HIS A 97 -7.89 8.62 -6.31
C HIS A 97 -7.42 7.90 -5.05
N PHE A 98 -7.08 6.61 -5.18
CA PHE A 98 -6.60 5.79 -4.10
C PHE A 98 -5.29 5.09 -4.46
N LEU A 99 -4.48 4.84 -3.44
CA LEU A 99 -3.40 3.88 -3.48
C LEU A 99 -3.69 2.79 -2.45
N TYR A 100 -3.55 1.54 -2.86
CA TYR A 100 -3.74 0.36 -2.01
C TYR A 100 -2.41 -0.36 -1.82
N LEU A 101 -2.07 -0.70 -0.57
CA LEU A 101 -1.06 -1.71 -0.24
C LEU A 101 -1.78 -3.00 0.17
N VAL A 102 -1.65 -4.03 -0.64
CA VAL A 102 -2.35 -5.31 -0.44
C VAL A 102 -1.72 -6.10 0.70
N LEU A 103 -2.52 -6.52 1.70
CA LEU A 103 -2.05 -7.23 2.89
C LEU A 103 -2.12 -8.77 2.78
N GLY A 104 -2.75 -9.31 1.71
CA GLY A 104 -2.82 -10.74 1.43
C GLY A 104 -3.77 -11.56 2.32
N ASN A 105 -4.57 -10.91 3.14
CA ASN A 105 -5.58 -11.55 4.01
C ASN A 105 -7.01 -11.10 3.68
N GLY A 106 -7.23 -10.62 2.45
CA GLY A 106 -8.48 -10.01 1.98
C GLY A 106 -8.64 -8.55 2.39
N TYR A 107 -7.56 -7.91 2.85
CA TYR A 107 -7.53 -6.51 3.23
C TYR A 107 -6.38 -5.78 2.51
N ALA A 108 -6.51 -4.46 2.44
CA ALA A 108 -5.49 -3.55 1.98
C ALA A 108 -5.46 -2.30 2.86
N ILE A 109 -4.29 -1.67 2.96
CA ILE A 109 -4.20 -0.30 3.46
C ILE A 109 -4.50 0.62 2.28
N ARG A 110 -5.50 1.48 2.44
CA ARG A 110 -5.88 2.47 1.44
C ARG A 110 -5.40 3.85 1.88
N TYR A 111 -4.74 4.55 0.96
CA TYR A 111 -4.32 5.93 1.09
C TYR A 111 -5.08 6.77 0.05
N GLY A 112 -5.53 7.95 0.42
CA GLY A 112 -6.03 8.93 -0.54
C GLY A 112 -4.86 9.58 -1.30
N VAL A 113 -5.01 9.76 -2.61
CA VAL A 113 -3.98 10.35 -3.44
C VAL A 113 -4.48 11.53 -4.25
N GLY A 114 -3.57 12.48 -4.51
CA GLY A 114 -3.73 13.47 -5.55
C GLY A 114 -3.01 13.01 -6.81
N LEU A 115 -3.59 13.26 -7.97
CA LEU A 115 -3.04 12.84 -9.25
C LEU A 115 -2.68 14.04 -10.12
N GLY A 116 -1.76 13.86 -11.03
CA GLY A 116 -1.47 14.82 -12.08
C GLY A 116 -2.57 14.83 -13.15
N ARG A 117 -2.67 15.94 -13.90
CA ARG A 117 -3.48 15.96 -15.12
C ARG A 117 -2.95 14.96 -16.14
N ALA A 118 -1.63 14.84 -16.22
CA ALA A 118 -0.91 13.86 -17.02
C ALA A 118 -0.71 12.52 -16.31
N GLY A 119 -1.20 12.34 -15.08
CA GLY A 119 -1.10 11.10 -14.28
C GLY A 119 -1.87 9.92 -14.88
N PHE A 120 -2.75 10.20 -15.83
CA PHE A 120 -3.49 9.21 -16.60
C PHE A 120 -2.76 8.71 -17.85
N GLU A 121 -1.66 9.38 -18.25
CA GLU A 121 -0.92 9.03 -19.46
C GLU A 121 -0.09 7.76 -19.30
N TRP A 122 0.25 7.40 -18.06
CA TRP A 122 0.95 6.14 -17.79
C TRP A 122 0.12 5.22 -16.93
N SER A 123 -0.09 4.03 -17.42
CA SER A 123 -0.68 2.90 -16.70
C SER A 123 0.12 1.65 -17.02
N GLY A 124 0.14 0.71 -16.12
CA GLY A 124 0.89 -0.53 -16.32
C GLY A 124 1.49 -1.07 -15.04
N ARG A 125 2.44 -1.99 -15.20
CA ARG A 125 3.16 -2.61 -14.09
C ARG A 125 4.59 -2.08 -14.02
N ALA A 126 4.99 -1.76 -12.82
CA ALA A 126 6.32 -1.28 -12.48
C ALA A 126 6.77 -1.90 -11.15
N GLU A 127 7.93 -1.51 -10.67
CA GLU A 127 8.41 -1.80 -9.34
C GLU A 127 9.02 -0.55 -8.68
N ILE A 128 9.17 -0.57 -7.36
CA ILE A 128 9.92 0.45 -6.63
C ILE A 128 11.42 0.24 -6.91
N GLY A 129 11.99 0.97 -7.85
CA GLY A 129 13.40 0.86 -8.20
C GLY A 129 14.33 1.70 -7.33
N ALA A 130 13.82 2.79 -6.74
CA ALA A 130 14.59 3.63 -5.81
C ALA A 130 13.69 4.29 -4.77
N LYS A 131 14.27 4.57 -3.61
CA LYS A 131 13.62 5.25 -2.48
C LYS A 131 14.50 6.43 -2.06
N ARG A 132 13.88 7.59 -1.79
CA ARG A 132 14.60 8.80 -1.35
C ARG A 132 13.87 9.47 -0.20
N GLU A 133 14.63 9.85 0.80
CA GLU A 133 14.20 10.71 1.90
C GLU A 133 14.53 12.15 1.56
N TRP A 134 13.58 13.04 1.77
CA TRP A 134 13.72 14.47 1.52
C TRP A 134 14.45 14.78 0.20
N PRO A 135 13.87 14.33 -0.96
CA PRO A 135 14.54 14.46 -2.25
C PRO A 135 14.63 15.92 -2.69
N LYS A 136 15.70 16.26 -3.38
CA LYS A 136 15.77 17.48 -4.17
C LYS A 136 14.78 17.38 -5.33
N TRP A 137 14.04 18.43 -5.61
CA TRP A 137 13.07 18.46 -6.69
C TRP A 137 13.61 19.21 -7.89
N PHE A 138 13.53 18.59 -9.04
CA PHE A 138 13.92 19.15 -10.33
C PHE A 138 12.65 19.36 -11.17
N PRO A 139 12.21 20.63 -11.37
CA PRO A 139 11.04 20.89 -12.22
C PRO A 139 11.34 20.50 -13.67
N PRO A 140 10.37 19.87 -14.37
CA PRO A 140 10.46 19.72 -15.83
C PRO A 140 10.52 21.08 -16.53
N ASP A 141 11.25 21.17 -17.65
CA ASP A 141 11.41 22.42 -18.39
C ASP A 141 10.07 23.04 -18.82
N GLU A 142 9.12 22.21 -19.27
CA GLU A 142 7.78 22.68 -19.65
C GLU A 142 7.01 23.29 -18.46
N MET A 143 7.33 22.84 -17.23
CA MET A 143 6.73 23.45 -16.03
C MET A 143 7.38 24.80 -15.74
N VAL A 144 8.68 24.90 -15.89
CA VAL A 144 9.41 26.16 -15.71
C VAL A 144 8.94 27.20 -16.74
N ASP A 145 8.76 26.79 -17.99
CA ASP A 145 8.27 27.65 -19.07
C ASP A 145 6.86 28.18 -18.80
N ARG A 146 6.00 27.39 -18.19
CA ARG A 146 4.64 27.82 -17.79
C ARG A 146 4.60 28.68 -16.53
N GLU A 147 5.59 28.50 -15.63
CA GLU A 147 5.63 29.14 -14.32
C GLU A 147 6.97 29.87 -14.11
N PRO A 148 7.12 31.13 -14.57
CA PRO A 148 8.40 31.85 -14.51
C PRO A 148 9.02 31.95 -13.11
N LYS A 149 8.21 31.84 -12.04
CA LYS A 149 8.72 31.78 -10.65
C LYS A 149 9.61 30.57 -10.37
N LEU A 150 9.54 29.53 -11.22
CA LEU A 150 10.35 28.32 -11.12
C LEU A 150 11.69 28.43 -11.85
N GLU A 151 11.96 29.51 -12.59
CA GLU A 151 13.20 29.69 -13.35
C GLU A 151 14.45 29.52 -12.49
N LYS A 152 14.41 29.98 -11.25
CA LYS A 152 15.51 29.80 -10.28
C LYS A 152 15.85 28.35 -9.95
N TYR A 153 14.97 27.39 -10.30
CA TYR A 153 15.15 25.97 -10.09
C TYR A 153 15.41 25.22 -11.41
N ARG A 154 15.47 25.92 -12.54
CA ARG A 154 15.78 25.30 -13.83
C ARG A 154 17.09 24.54 -13.76
N VAL A 155 17.09 23.34 -14.30
CA VAL A 155 18.28 22.49 -14.33
C VAL A 155 19.21 22.98 -15.44
N SER A 156 20.47 23.13 -15.12
CA SER A 156 21.53 23.34 -16.10
C SER A 156 22.66 22.35 -15.87
N TYR A 157 23.25 21.86 -16.96
CA TYR A 157 24.40 20.97 -16.88
C TYR A 157 25.67 21.74 -17.15
N ASP A 158 26.54 21.79 -16.15
CA ASP A 158 27.88 22.34 -16.27
C ASP A 158 28.82 21.23 -16.76
N LYS A 159 29.22 21.34 -18.03
CA LYS A 159 30.07 20.34 -18.69
C LYS A 159 31.52 20.38 -18.20
N GLU A 160 31.99 21.52 -17.69
CA GLU A 160 33.38 21.64 -17.24
C GLU A 160 33.59 20.93 -15.91
N ASN A 161 32.59 20.98 -15.03
CA ASN A 161 32.64 20.38 -13.70
C ASN A 161 31.86 19.05 -13.60
N ASP A 162 31.18 18.61 -14.67
CA ASP A 162 30.31 17.43 -14.70
C ASP A 162 29.21 17.46 -13.61
N VAL A 163 28.58 18.61 -13.43
CA VAL A 163 27.61 18.87 -12.37
C VAL A 163 26.30 19.39 -12.91
N TYR A 164 25.20 18.85 -12.40
CA TYR A 164 23.86 19.42 -12.60
C TYR A 164 23.59 20.48 -11.52
N ASN A 165 23.36 21.71 -11.96
CA ASN A 165 22.96 22.84 -11.14
C ASN A 165 21.43 23.01 -11.18
N GLY A 166 20.89 23.76 -10.20
CA GLY A 166 19.44 24.01 -10.12
C GLY A 166 18.73 23.03 -9.19
N GLY A 167 17.41 22.96 -9.34
CA GLY A 167 16.53 22.19 -8.48
C GLY A 167 16.22 22.91 -7.15
N MET A 168 15.09 22.50 -6.54
CA MET A 168 14.69 22.97 -5.21
C MET A 168 15.25 22.02 -4.14
N GLU A 169 15.94 22.57 -3.18
CA GLU A 169 16.50 21.83 -2.05
C GLU A 169 15.40 21.13 -1.23
N PRO A 170 15.77 20.07 -0.47
CA PRO A 170 14.85 19.43 0.48
C PRO A 170 14.20 20.44 1.43
N GLY A 171 12.93 20.22 1.75
CA GLY A 171 12.22 21.09 2.67
C GLY A 171 10.71 20.87 2.69
N ILE A 172 10.05 21.41 3.69
CA ILE A 172 8.62 21.24 3.91
C ILE A 172 7.76 21.81 2.76
N MET A 173 8.28 22.77 1.99
CA MET A 173 7.63 23.36 0.83
C MET A 173 8.05 22.73 -0.51
N ASN A 174 8.95 21.75 -0.48
CA ASN A 174 9.36 21.02 -1.66
C ASN A 174 8.19 20.16 -2.18
N PRO A 175 7.84 20.24 -3.46
CA PRO A 175 6.72 19.51 -4.05
C PRO A 175 6.76 17.98 -3.87
N LEU A 176 7.96 17.39 -3.72
CA LEU A 176 8.11 15.95 -3.49
C LEU A 176 7.94 15.55 -2.02
N GLY A 177 7.83 16.54 -1.12
CA GLY A 177 7.61 16.27 0.30
C GLY A 177 8.73 15.46 0.99
N ALA A 178 8.35 14.75 2.04
CA ALA A 178 9.28 14.04 2.92
C ALA A 178 9.90 12.78 2.31
N ARG A 179 9.23 12.11 1.39
CA ARG A 179 9.67 10.84 0.77
C ARG A 179 9.25 10.77 -0.68
N ALA A 180 10.03 10.06 -1.50
CA ALA A 180 9.66 9.68 -2.85
C ALA A 180 10.07 8.23 -3.15
N LEU A 181 9.14 7.49 -3.78
CA LEU A 181 9.29 6.15 -4.31
C LEU A 181 9.28 6.25 -5.84
N TYR A 182 10.35 5.78 -6.46
CA TYR A 182 10.59 5.90 -7.89
C TYR A 182 10.17 4.62 -8.59
N LEU A 183 9.33 4.73 -9.63
CA LEU A 183 8.80 3.58 -10.35
C LEU A 183 9.66 3.24 -11.57
N TYR A 184 10.03 1.97 -11.70
CA TYR A 184 10.85 1.45 -12.77
C TYR A 184 10.15 0.31 -13.52
N GLU A 185 10.28 0.29 -14.83
CA GLU A 185 10.00 -0.86 -15.69
C GLU A 185 11.31 -1.55 -16.00
N GLY A 186 11.62 -2.60 -15.25
CA GLY A 186 12.93 -3.22 -15.31
C GLY A 186 14.05 -2.24 -14.97
N ARG A 187 14.88 -1.88 -15.96
CA ARG A 187 15.99 -0.92 -15.76
C ARG A 187 15.64 0.52 -16.15
N LYS A 188 14.45 0.75 -16.68
CA LYS A 188 14.02 2.06 -17.18
C LYS A 188 13.27 2.80 -16.10
N ASP A 189 13.75 3.99 -15.74
CA ASP A 189 12.99 4.93 -14.93
C ASP A 189 11.77 5.44 -15.71
N THR A 190 10.57 5.22 -15.17
CA THR A 190 9.31 5.65 -15.79
C THR A 190 9.07 7.15 -15.67
N LEU A 191 9.87 7.85 -14.88
CA LEU A 191 9.67 9.22 -14.43
C LEU A 191 8.44 9.42 -13.54
N TYR A 192 7.71 8.34 -13.24
CA TYR A 192 6.61 8.33 -12.29
C TYR A 192 7.11 8.14 -10.86
N ARG A 193 6.44 8.83 -9.94
CA ARG A 193 6.79 8.81 -8.51
C ARG A 193 5.54 8.71 -7.66
N LEU A 194 5.63 7.98 -6.55
CA LEU A 194 4.73 8.12 -5.42
C LEU A 194 5.46 8.98 -4.39
N HIS A 195 4.94 10.15 -4.03
CA HIS A 195 5.69 11.09 -3.20
C HIS A 195 4.80 11.86 -2.24
N GLY A 196 5.40 12.41 -1.20
CA GLY A 196 4.74 13.32 -0.28
C GLY A 196 4.39 14.66 -0.93
N SER A 197 3.55 15.41 -0.27
CA SER A 197 3.23 16.78 -0.70
C SER A 197 2.82 17.65 0.49
N PRO A 198 3.21 18.92 0.53
CA PRO A 198 2.65 19.88 1.46
C PRO A 198 1.19 20.26 1.12
N GLU A 199 0.75 20.00 -0.13
CA GLU A 199 -0.56 20.37 -0.64
C GLU A 199 -1.63 19.32 -0.30
N TRP A 200 -1.97 19.17 0.99
CA TRP A 200 -2.98 18.23 1.47
C TRP A 200 -4.35 18.39 0.76
N ASN A 201 -4.67 19.60 0.31
CA ASN A 201 -5.92 19.92 -0.38
C ASN A 201 -5.97 19.42 -1.84
N SER A 202 -4.86 18.87 -2.35
CA SER A 202 -4.80 18.19 -3.65
C SER A 202 -5.25 16.73 -3.61
N ILE A 203 -5.38 16.15 -2.42
CA ILE A 203 -5.83 14.76 -2.26
C ILE A 203 -7.27 14.61 -2.75
N GLY A 204 -7.53 13.56 -3.52
CA GLY A 204 -8.80 13.30 -4.19
C GLY A 204 -9.04 14.14 -5.46
N LYS A 205 -7.99 14.81 -5.99
CA LYS A 205 -8.09 15.67 -7.18
C LYS A 205 -7.00 15.37 -8.20
N SER A 206 -7.28 15.67 -9.47
CA SER A 206 -6.32 15.59 -10.58
C SER A 206 -5.84 17.00 -10.95
N VAL A 207 -4.85 17.51 -10.21
CA VAL A 207 -4.40 18.92 -10.31
C VAL A 207 -2.90 19.09 -10.52
N SER A 208 -2.10 18.00 -10.50
CA SER A 208 -0.65 18.06 -10.59
C SER A 208 -0.12 17.74 -11.99
N SER A 209 1.19 17.81 -12.17
CA SER A 209 1.88 17.65 -13.47
C SER A 209 2.35 16.22 -13.75
N GLY A 210 1.77 15.18 -13.10
CA GLY A 210 2.03 13.81 -13.49
C GLY A 210 2.15 12.79 -12.36
N CYS A 211 2.80 13.07 -11.25
CA CYS A 211 3.07 12.11 -10.19
C CYS A 211 1.90 11.89 -9.22
N VAL A 212 1.95 10.80 -8.48
CA VAL A 212 0.98 10.42 -7.43
C VAL A 212 1.39 11.07 -6.11
N ARG A 213 0.56 11.98 -5.61
CA ARG A 213 0.80 12.72 -4.37
C ARG A 213 0.11 12.07 -3.20
N LEU A 214 0.80 11.93 -2.08
CA LEU A 214 0.25 11.55 -0.79
C LEU A 214 0.45 12.70 0.21
N MET A 215 -0.32 12.71 1.28
CA MET A 215 0.02 13.54 2.45
C MET A 215 1.38 13.11 3.00
N ASN A 216 2.16 14.04 3.57
CA ASN A 216 3.49 13.70 4.09
C ASN A 216 3.43 12.61 5.17
N GLN A 217 2.42 12.62 6.04
CA GLN A 217 2.21 11.58 7.05
C GLN A 217 1.92 10.21 6.43
N ASP A 218 1.27 10.18 5.27
CA ASP A 218 0.93 8.94 4.57
C ASP A 218 2.12 8.38 3.79
N ILE A 219 2.91 9.24 3.13
CA ILE A 219 4.09 8.75 2.43
C ILE A 219 5.19 8.29 3.40
N LEU A 220 5.29 8.87 4.60
CA LEU A 220 6.18 8.37 5.65
C LEU A 220 5.79 6.93 6.03
N ASP A 221 4.52 6.69 6.35
CA ASP A 221 4.01 5.35 6.67
C ASP A 221 4.19 4.36 5.52
N LEU A 222 3.87 4.75 4.29
CA LEU A 222 4.04 3.89 3.12
C LEU A 222 5.50 3.54 2.86
N TYR A 223 6.39 4.52 2.98
CA TYR A 223 7.81 4.36 2.74
C TYR A 223 8.43 3.31 3.65
N ASP A 224 8.05 3.28 4.92
CA ASP A 224 8.56 2.30 5.89
C ASP A 224 8.02 0.89 5.64
N ARG A 225 6.85 0.76 5.00
CA ARG A 225 6.21 -0.53 4.73
C ARG A 225 6.73 -1.23 3.47
N VAL A 226 7.19 -0.47 2.49
CA VAL A 226 7.50 -1.03 1.16
C VAL A 226 9.01 -1.10 0.90
N PRO A 227 9.56 -2.30 0.66
CA PRO A 227 10.96 -2.46 0.25
C PRO A 227 11.17 -2.07 -1.22
N LEU A 228 12.43 -2.04 -1.64
CA LEU A 228 12.78 -2.03 -3.07
C LEU A 228 12.20 -3.27 -3.75
N HIS A 229 11.93 -3.16 -5.04
CA HIS A 229 11.32 -4.18 -5.89
C HIS A 229 9.86 -4.54 -5.52
N THR A 230 9.22 -3.75 -4.64
CA THR A 230 7.77 -3.88 -4.43
C THR A 230 7.03 -3.69 -5.74
N PRO A 231 6.18 -4.65 -6.17
CA PRO A 231 5.39 -4.51 -7.40
C PRO A 231 4.39 -3.37 -7.31
N VAL A 232 4.24 -2.64 -8.40
CA VAL A 232 3.28 -1.53 -8.53
C VAL A 232 2.43 -1.72 -9.77
N LEU A 233 1.12 -1.61 -9.63
CA LEU A 233 0.16 -1.53 -10.73
C LEU A 233 -0.49 -0.15 -10.71
N VAL A 234 -0.47 0.54 -11.85
CA VAL A 234 -1.22 1.80 -12.06
C VAL A 234 -2.33 1.53 -13.08
N ARG A 235 -3.59 1.80 -12.72
CA ARG A 235 -4.78 1.53 -13.55
C ARG A 235 -5.89 2.55 -13.36
#